data_2032576b3009b13ffdb3a8c77637a15b
#
_entry.id   2032576b3009b13ffdb3a8c77637a15b
#
_cell.length_a   1.000
_cell.length_b   1.000
_cell.length_c   1.000
_cell.angle_alpha   90.00
_cell.angle_beta   90.00
_cell.angle_gamma   90.00
#
_symmetry.space_group_name_H-M   'P 1'
#
loop_
_entity.id
_entity.type
_entity.pdbx_description
1 polymer ?
#
loop_
_entity_poly.entity_id
_entity_poly.type
_entity_poly.pdbx_seq_one_letter_code
_entity_poly.pdbx_strand_id
1 'polypeptide(L)'
;DLFRQGREAVQKKDWQRARELLARSWALKKSFDTAALLGQSELKLEKFRDAAEHLDFAVRSFPNLEPSADARKRIEEAAKRARSKVLALRISASVPGAEITVDGSSVGREPLDAEVFLEPGKHQVKAALDGYDAADREVEAKAGRAERIELKLDRQPTPPGASAPAAAVPSGPTVG
;
A
#
# COMPACT_ATOMS: atom_id res chain seq x y z
N ASP A 1 -12.08 -17.26 -13.99
CA ASP A 1 -11.90 -18.68 -13.64
C ASP A 1 -10.76 -18.95 -12.63
N LEU A 2 -9.72 -18.12 -12.59
CA LEU A 2 -8.60 -18.25 -11.63
C LEU A 2 -9.07 -18.24 -10.17
N PHE A 3 -10.04 -17.40 -9.82
CA PHE A 3 -10.60 -17.35 -8.47
C PHE A 3 -11.23 -18.69 -8.07
N ARG A 4 -12.03 -19.31 -8.95
CA ARG A 4 -12.66 -20.60 -8.68
C ARG A 4 -11.62 -21.69 -8.43
N GLN A 5 -10.61 -21.77 -9.31
CA GLN A 5 -9.50 -22.73 -9.15
C GLN A 5 -8.70 -22.49 -7.87
N GLY A 6 -8.43 -21.24 -7.53
CA GLY A 6 -7.76 -20.86 -6.27
C GLY A 6 -8.56 -21.28 -5.04
N ARG A 7 -9.88 -21.08 -5.06
CA ARG A 7 -10.78 -21.52 -4.00
C ARG A 7 -10.81 -23.04 -3.85
N GLU A 8 -10.82 -23.77 -4.95
CA GLU A 8 -10.72 -25.24 -4.93
C GLU A 8 -9.38 -25.72 -4.31
N ALA A 9 -8.28 -25.04 -4.63
CA ALA A 9 -6.99 -25.32 -4.03
C ALA A 9 -6.98 -25.06 -2.50
N VAL A 10 -7.64 -23.97 -2.03
CA VAL A 10 -7.83 -23.70 -0.60
C VAL A 10 -8.59 -24.84 0.08
N GLN A 11 -9.67 -25.34 -0.52
CA GLN A 11 -10.46 -26.48 0.01
C GLN A 11 -9.62 -27.75 0.13
N LYS A 12 -8.69 -27.96 -0.81
CA LYS A 12 -7.73 -29.09 -0.80
C LYS A 12 -6.54 -28.85 0.11
N LYS A 13 -6.45 -27.65 0.73
CA LYS A 13 -5.31 -27.19 1.55
C LYS A 13 -3.97 -27.14 0.78
N ASP A 14 -4.03 -27.04 -0.53
CA ASP A 14 -2.88 -26.79 -1.39
C ASP A 14 -2.60 -25.26 -1.40
N TRP A 15 -1.97 -24.80 -0.33
CA TRP A 15 -1.77 -23.37 -0.07
C TRP A 15 -0.87 -22.70 -1.09
N GLN A 16 0.15 -23.43 -1.58
CA GLN A 16 1.04 -22.88 -2.60
C GLN A 16 0.29 -22.64 -3.91
N ARG A 17 -0.45 -23.64 -4.37
CA ARG A 17 -1.27 -23.53 -5.57
C ARG A 17 -2.38 -22.50 -5.43
N ALA A 18 -3.02 -22.45 -4.26
CA ALA A 18 -4.03 -21.44 -3.95
C ALA A 18 -3.44 -20.03 -4.06
N ARG A 19 -2.27 -19.77 -3.44
CA ARG A 19 -1.58 -18.48 -3.51
C ARG A 19 -1.28 -18.07 -4.95
N GLU A 20 -0.73 -18.96 -5.77
CA GLU A 20 -0.40 -18.66 -7.16
C GLU A 20 -1.63 -18.25 -7.99
N LEU A 21 -2.71 -19.01 -7.89
CA LEU A 21 -3.94 -18.76 -8.63
C LEU A 21 -4.66 -17.49 -8.16
N LEU A 22 -4.74 -17.31 -6.82
CA LEU A 22 -5.40 -16.16 -6.23
C LEU A 22 -4.61 -14.88 -6.44
N ALA A 23 -3.27 -14.90 -6.41
CA ALA A 23 -2.44 -13.75 -6.73
C ALA A 23 -2.64 -13.29 -8.18
N ARG A 24 -2.73 -14.23 -9.12
CA ARG A 24 -3.08 -13.92 -10.52
C ARG A 24 -4.49 -13.36 -10.66
N SER A 25 -5.45 -13.90 -9.91
CA SER A 25 -6.82 -13.36 -9.87
C SER A 25 -6.85 -11.94 -9.30
N TRP A 26 -6.09 -11.70 -8.25
CA TRP A 26 -5.92 -10.40 -7.62
C TRP A 26 -5.34 -9.33 -8.54
N ALA A 27 -4.33 -9.70 -9.32
CA ALA A 27 -3.72 -8.80 -10.31
C ALA A 27 -4.71 -8.37 -11.41
N LEU A 28 -5.67 -9.24 -11.78
CA LEU A 28 -6.72 -8.92 -12.75
C LEU A 28 -7.84 -8.06 -12.16
N LYS A 29 -8.27 -8.38 -10.94
CA LYS A 29 -9.36 -7.68 -10.27
C LYS A 29 -9.22 -7.81 -8.76
N LYS A 30 -9.05 -6.69 -8.10
CA LYS A 30 -9.04 -6.61 -6.63
C LYS A 30 -10.47 -6.78 -6.10
N SER A 31 -10.69 -7.80 -5.26
CA SER A 31 -11.96 -8.03 -4.57
C SER A 31 -11.72 -8.54 -3.16
N PHE A 32 -12.67 -8.31 -2.26
CA PHE A 32 -12.53 -8.75 -0.87
C PHE A 32 -12.42 -10.27 -0.75
N ASP A 33 -13.18 -11.03 -1.56
CA ASP A 33 -13.15 -12.50 -1.58
C ASP A 33 -11.78 -13.04 -1.97
N THR A 34 -11.20 -12.47 -3.04
CA THR A 34 -9.86 -12.86 -3.51
C THR A 34 -8.81 -12.51 -2.45
N ALA A 35 -8.88 -11.31 -1.88
CA ALA A 35 -7.96 -10.87 -0.85
C ALA A 35 -8.04 -11.74 0.42
N ALA A 36 -9.26 -12.10 0.85
CA ALA A 36 -9.45 -12.95 2.03
C ALA A 36 -8.84 -14.34 1.84
N LEU A 37 -9.07 -14.99 0.70
CA LEU A 37 -8.53 -16.33 0.42
C LEU A 37 -7.02 -16.31 0.14
N LEU A 38 -6.53 -15.26 -0.55
CA LEU A 38 -5.11 -15.07 -0.81
C LEU A 38 -4.36 -14.86 0.49
N GLY A 39 -4.77 -13.89 1.31
CA GLY A 39 -4.13 -13.62 2.59
C GLY A 39 -4.22 -14.79 3.57
N GLN A 40 -5.31 -15.58 3.53
CA GLN A 40 -5.40 -16.82 4.31
C GLN A 40 -4.37 -17.86 3.84
N SER A 41 -4.17 -18.02 2.53
CA SER A 41 -3.17 -18.91 1.97
C SER A 41 -1.75 -18.48 2.32
N GLU A 42 -1.48 -17.19 2.23
CA GLU A 42 -0.19 -16.58 2.60
C GLU A 42 0.10 -16.73 4.09
N LEU A 43 -0.91 -16.57 4.96
CA LEU A 43 -0.77 -16.81 6.39
C LEU A 43 -0.39 -18.27 6.70
N LYS A 44 -0.92 -19.23 5.94
CA LYS A 44 -0.55 -20.65 6.05
C LYS A 44 0.85 -20.97 5.55
N LEU A 45 1.36 -20.16 4.63
CA LEU A 45 2.72 -20.24 4.09
C LEU A 45 3.71 -19.34 4.85
N GLU A 46 3.29 -18.76 5.98
CA GLU A 46 4.08 -17.85 6.82
C GLU A 46 4.60 -16.60 6.08
N LYS A 47 3.93 -16.21 5.01
CA LYS A 47 4.18 -14.95 4.29
C LYS A 47 3.40 -13.83 4.98
N PHE A 48 3.88 -13.44 6.16
CA PHE A 48 3.09 -12.61 7.08
C PHE A 48 2.86 -11.20 6.58
N ARG A 49 3.81 -10.60 5.87
CA ARG A 49 3.66 -9.27 5.27
C ARG A 49 2.57 -9.27 4.21
N ASP A 50 2.69 -10.17 3.23
CA ASP A 50 1.72 -10.29 2.14
C ASP A 50 0.32 -10.63 2.70
N ALA A 51 0.27 -11.54 3.67
CA ALA A 51 -0.97 -11.89 4.36
C ALA A 51 -1.61 -10.70 5.08
N ALA A 52 -0.82 -9.87 5.75
CA ALA A 52 -1.32 -8.68 6.44
C ALA A 52 -1.90 -7.67 5.44
N GLU A 53 -1.23 -7.43 4.32
CA GLU A 53 -1.71 -6.53 3.25
C GLU A 53 -3.05 -6.98 2.66
N HIS A 54 -3.15 -8.25 2.25
CA HIS A 54 -4.37 -8.77 1.63
C HIS A 54 -5.52 -8.90 2.63
N LEU A 55 -5.27 -9.35 3.86
CA LEU A 55 -6.31 -9.46 4.89
C LEU A 55 -6.78 -8.09 5.39
N ASP A 56 -5.90 -7.09 5.49
CA ASP A 56 -6.30 -5.72 5.79
C ASP A 56 -7.21 -5.15 4.71
N PHE A 57 -6.87 -5.36 3.44
CA PHE A 57 -7.76 -5.00 2.33
C PHE A 57 -9.12 -5.71 2.44
N ALA A 58 -9.13 -7.01 2.73
CA ALA A 58 -10.36 -7.79 2.87
C ALA A 58 -11.25 -7.26 3.99
N VAL A 59 -10.67 -6.90 5.14
CA VAL A 59 -11.41 -6.30 6.27
C VAL A 59 -12.02 -4.96 5.88
N ARG A 60 -11.24 -4.06 5.25
CA ARG A 60 -11.70 -2.72 4.85
C ARG A 60 -12.74 -2.74 3.74
N SER A 61 -12.65 -3.72 2.85
CA SER A 61 -13.55 -3.87 1.69
C SER A 61 -14.69 -4.85 1.93
N PHE A 62 -14.87 -5.31 3.17
CA PHE A 62 -15.94 -6.26 3.51
C PHE A 62 -17.30 -5.61 3.28
N PRO A 63 -18.20 -6.21 2.49
CA PRO A 63 -19.50 -5.63 2.23
C PRO A 63 -20.36 -5.58 3.50
N ASN A 64 -21.10 -4.49 3.68
CA ASN A 64 -22.03 -4.31 4.81
C ASN A 64 -23.34 -5.11 4.67
N LEU A 65 -23.38 -6.07 3.75
CA LEU A 65 -24.58 -6.91 3.51
C LEU A 65 -24.52 -8.16 4.39
N GLU A 66 -25.59 -8.38 5.14
CA GLU A 66 -25.81 -9.67 5.80
C GLU A 66 -25.72 -10.82 4.78
N PRO A 67 -25.06 -11.90 5.00
CA PRO A 67 -25.07 -12.70 6.22
C PRO A 67 -23.71 -13.29 6.56
N SER A 68 -22.83 -12.60 7.21
CA SER A 68 -21.69 -13.37 7.70
C SER A 68 -20.85 -12.67 8.75
N ALA A 69 -21.46 -12.35 9.88
CA ALA A 69 -20.71 -11.98 11.09
C ALA A 69 -19.57 -12.99 11.36
N ASP A 70 -19.82 -14.28 11.16
CA ASP A 70 -18.83 -15.34 11.33
C ASP A 70 -17.73 -15.32 10.26
N ALA A 71 -18.06 -14.99 9.01
CA ALA A 71 -17.04 -14.87 7.96
C ALA A 71 -16.17 -13.64 8.21
N ARG A 72 -16.77 -12.51 8.53
CA ARG A 72 -16.05 -11.29 8.90
C ARG A 72 -15.13 -11.54 10.08
N LYS A 73 -15.61 -12.14 11.16
CA LYS A 73 -14.83 -12.47 12.34
C LYS A 73 -13.62 -13.34 12.01
N ARG A 74 -13.80 -14.37 11.17
CA ARG A 74 -12.67 -15.22 10.72
C ARG A 74 -11.60 -14.44 9.96
N ILE A 75 -12.01 -13.51 9.09
CA ILE A 75 -11.07 -12.66 8.34
C ILE A 75 -10.34 -11.70 9.30
N GLU A 76 -11.06 -11.07 10.21
CA GLU A 76 -10.48 -10.17 11.23
C GLU A 76 -9.48 -10.90 12.14
N GLU A 77 -9.80 -12.13 12.57
CA GLU A 77 -8.90 -12.96 13.36
C GLU A 77 -7.64 -13.38 12.56
N ALA A 78 -7.79 -13.70 11.27
CA ALA A 78 -6.67 -13.99 10.39
C ALA A 78 -5.79 -12.74 10.19
N ALA A 79 -6.40 -11.58 9.95
CA ALA A 79 -5.70 -10.31 9.84
C ALA A 79 -4.91 -9.98 11.13
N LYS A 80 -5.53 -10.17 12.30
CA LYS A 80 -4.88 -9.97 13.59
C LYS A 80 -3.66 -10.89 13.76
N ARG A 81 -3.76 -12.15 13.33
CA ARG A 81 -2.63 -13.09 13.37
C ARG A 81 -1.49 -12.65 12.45
N ALA A 82 -1.78 -12.26 11.22
CA ALA A 82 -0.77 -11.74 10.30
C ALA A 82 -0.10 -10.47 10.86
N ARG A 83 -0.88 -9.50 11.32
CA ARG A 83 -0.39 -8.24 11.93
C ARG A 83 0.48 -8.47 13.17
N SER A 84 0.24 -9.52 13.94
CA SER A 84 1.08 -9.84 15.11
C SER A 84 2.50 -10.28 14.75
N LYS A 85 2.79 -10.55 13.49
CA LYS A 85 4.09 -11.00 12.99
C LYS A 85 4.88 -9.92 12.25
N VAL A 86 4.27 -8.76 12.01
CA VAL A 86 4.83 -7.65 11.25
C VAL A 86 4.70 -6.33 12.02
N LEU A 87 5.39 -5.29 11.57
CA LEU A 87 5.11 -3.91 11.97
C LEU A 87 4.01 -3.36 11.07
N ALA A 88 2.98 -2.76 11.64
CA ALA A 88 2.01 -1.93 10.92
C ALA A 88 2.49 -0.47 10.95
N LEU A 89 2.93 0.05 9.82
CA LEU A 89 3.51 1.39 9.70
C LEU A 89 2.57 2.33 8.96
N ARG A 90 2.13 3.40 9.62
CA ARG A 90 1.45 4.51 8.97
C ARG A 90 2.48 5.55 8.56
N ILE A 91 2.60 5.78 7.28
CA ILE A 91 3.53 6.74 6.70
C ILE A 91 2.75 7.95 6.22
N SER A 92 3.24 9.14 6.49
CA SER A 92 2.78 10.39 5.89
C SER A 92 3.96 11.22 5.40
N ALA A 93 3.73 12.03 4.38
CA ALA A 93 4.70 13.02 3.92
C ALA A 93 4.10 14.44 4.05
N SER A 94 4.95 15.43 4.27
CA SER A 94 4.50 16.82 4.45
C SER A 94 3.93 17.46 3.19
N VAL A 95 4.15 16.83 2.01
CA VAL A 95 3.74 17.36 0.70
C VAL A 95 2.89 16.33 -0.03
N PRO A 96 1.64 16.68 -0.41
CA PRO A 96 0.78 15.80 -1.19
C PRO A 96 1.40 15.43 -2.54
N GLY A 97 1.18 14.20 -2.97
CA GLY A 97 1.72 13.66 -4.22
C GLY A 97 3.15 13.13 -4.13
N ALA A 98 3.83 13.31 -2.99
CA ALA A 98 5.16 12.72 -2.78
C ALA A 98 5.10 11.20 -2.94
N GLU A 99 6.01 10.65 -3.72
CA GLU A 99 6.16 9.20 -3.87
C GLU A 99 6.85 8.63 -2.63
N ILE A 100 6.25 7.59 -2.07
CA ILE A 100 6.78 6.90 -0.90
C ILE A 100 7.31 5.53 -1.32
N THR A 101 8.55 5.26 -0.93
CA THR A 101 9.22 3.99 -1.18
C THR A 101 9.67 3.36 0.14
N VAL A 102 9.66 2.04 0.18
CA VAL A 102 10.23 1.22 1.25
C VAL A 102 11.22 0.26 0.64
N ASP A 103 12.45 0.27 1.11
CA ASP A 103 13.56 -0.53 0.59
C ASP A 103 13.70 -0.42 -0.94
N GLY A 104 13.47 0.80 -1.47
CA GLY A 104 13.51 1.10 -2.89
C GLY A 104 12.27 0.70 -3.70
N SER A 105 11.29 0.02 -3.09
CA SER A 105 10.04 -0.36 -3.75
C SER A 105 8.96 0.68 -3.49
N SER A 106 8.26 1.17 -4.53
CA SER A 106 7.16 2.12 -4.37
C SER A 106 5.98 1.47 -3.65
N VAL A 107 5.49 2.14 -2.60
CA VAL A 107 4.29 1.74 -1.86
C VAL A 107 3.10 2.66 -2.14
N GLY A 108 3.31 3.75 -2.87
CA GLY A 108 2.26 4.67 -3.29
C GLY A 108 2.68 6.14 -3.21
N ARG A 109 1.69 7.02 -3.30
CA ARG A 109 1.87 8.47 -3.19
C ARG A 109 1.04 9.02 -2.03
N GLU A 110 1.53 10.10 -1.41
CA GLU A 110 0.81 10.80 -0.34
C GLU A 110 -0.49 11.43 -0.87
N PRO A 111 -1.67 11.23 -0.21
CA PRO A 111 -1.87 10.41 0.99
C PRO A 111 -1.94 8.91 0.68
N LEU A 112 -1.33 8.09 1.55
CA LEU A 112 -1.48 6.64 1.46
C LEU A 112 -2.83 6.21 2.06
N ASP A 113 -3.58 5.40 1.31
CA ASP A 113 -4.91 4.91 1.72
C ASP A 113 -4.86 3.86 2.83
N ALA A 114 -3.71 3.21 3.03
CA ALA A 114 -3.54 2.08 3.93
C ALA A 114 -2.22 2.13 4.70
N GLU A 115 -2.14 1.34 5.76
CA GLU A 115 -0.89 1.05 6.44
C GLU A 115 0.01 0.19 5.57
N VAL A 116 1.31 0.36 5.73
CA VAL A 116 2.35 -0.47 5.11
C VAL A 116 2.81 -1.49 6.14
N PHE A 117 2.90 -2.75 5.75
CA PHE A 117 3.34 -3.81 6.64
C PHE A 117 4.79 -4.18 6.35
N LEU A 118 5.61 -4.25 7.40
CA LEU A 118 7.04 -4.55 7.31
C LEU A 118 7.37 -5.79 8.12
N GLU A 119 8.18 -6.67 7.56
CA GLU A 119 8.75 -7.79 8.31
C GLU A 119 9.69 -7.27 9.41
N PRO A 120 9.93 -8.03 10.49
CA PRO A 120 10.89 -7.62 11.51
C PRO A 120 12.28 -7.39 10.92
N GLY A 121 12.89 -6.25 11.24
CA GLY A 121 14.21 -5.85 10.73
C GLY A 121 14.32 -4.37 10.48
N LYS A 122 15.42 -3.95 9.84
CA LYS A 122 15.66 -2.57 9.45
C LYS A 122 15.15 -2.32 8.04
N HIS A 123 14.41 -1.23 7.88
CA HIS A 123 13.82 -0.82 6.61
C HIS A 123 14.11 0.66 6.36
N GLN A 124 14.37 0.99 5.10
CA GLN A 124 14.56 2.36 4.66
C GLN A 124 13.27 2.89 4.04
N VAL A 125 12.68 3.91 4.65
CA VAL A 125 11.50 4.60 4.13
C VAL A 125 11.94 5.93 3.55
N LYS A 126 11.51 6.25 2.33
CA LYS A 126 11.86 7.49 1.64
C LYS A 126 10.62 8.12 1.02
N ALA A 127 10.55 9.45 1.07
CA ALA A 127 9.58 10.24 0.32
C ALA A 127 10.31 11.18 -0.63
N ALA A 128 9.84 11.30 -1.87
CA ALA A 128 10.43 12.16 -2.89
C ALA A 128 9.35 12.84 -3.74
N LEU A 129 9.60 14.09 -4.12
CA LEU A 129 8.77 14.86 -5.03
C LEU A 129 9.65 15.86 -5.77
N ASP A 130 9.39 16.05 -7.07
CA ASP A 130 10.14 17.03 -7.86
C ASP A 130 10.01 18.45 -7.29
N GLY A 131 11.13 19.15 -7.20
CA GLY A 131 11.23 20.48 -6.60
C GLY A 131 11.36 20.49 -5.07
N TYR A 132 11.49 19.33 -4.46
CA TYR A 132 11.73 19.16 -3.03
C TYR A 132 12.96 18.29 -2.77
N ASP A 133 13.61 18.51 -1.64
CA ASP A 133 14.64 17.61 -1.15
C ASP A 133 13.96 16.33 -0.63
N ALA A 134 14.50 15.19 -1.03
CA ALA A 134 13.96 13.91 -0.59
C ALA A 134 14.23 13.73 0.91
N ALA A 135 13.23 13.19 1.61
CA ALA A 135 13.34 12.82 3.01
C ALA A 135 13.41 11.31 3.16
N ASP A 136 14.29 10.82 4.03
CA ASP A 136 14.41 9.39 4.31
C ASP A 136 14.51 9.12 5.81
N ARG A 137 14.13 7.90 6.21
CA ARG A 137 14.19 7.46 7.58
C ARG A 137 14.38 5.94 7.67
N GLU A 138 15.33 5.51 8.50
CA GLU A 138 15.46 4.11 8.90
C GLU A 138 14.40 3.79 9.96
N VAL A 139 13.70 2.69 9.80
CA VAL A 139 12.69 2.15 10.72
C VAL A 139 13.12 0.77 11.16
N GLU A 140 13.22 0.54 12.48
CA GLU A 140 13.44 -0.79 13.04
C GLU A 140 12.10 -1.47 13.30
N ALA A 141 11.66 -2.30 12.36
CA ALA A 141 10.38 -2.97 12.45
C ALA A 141 10.40 -4.09 13.52
N LYS A 142 9.42 -4.03 14.42
CA LYS A 142 9.21 -5.04 15.47
C LYS A 142 7.84 -5.69 15.30
N ALA A 143 7.81 -7.01 15.35
CA ALA A 143 6.58 -7.79 15.20
C ALA A 143 5.49 -7.34 16.20
N GLY A 144 4.25 -7.23 15.70
CA GLY A 144 3.07 -6.90 16.50
C GLY A 144 3.01 -5.44 16.96
N ARG A 145 3.90 -4.57 16.47
CA ARG A 145 3.85 -3.14 16.75
C ARG A 145 3.10 -2.38 15.67
N ALA A 146 2.55 -1.22 16.07
CA ALA A 146 2.00 -0.23 15.16
C ALA A 146 2.74 1.09 15.42
N GLU A 147 3.25 1.70 14.36
CA GLU A 147 4.00 2.95 14.42
C GLU A 147 3.49 3.94 13.38
N ARG A 148 3.79 5.22 13.61
CA ARG A 148 3.52 6.30 12.67
C ARG A 148 4.79 7.10 12.46
N ILE A 149 5.08 7.40 11.19
CA ILE A 149 6.18 8.29 10.83
C ILE A 149 5.66 9.39 9.90
N GLU A 150 6.28 10.56 10.00
CA GLU A 150 6.11 11.66 9.07
C GLU A 150 7.46 11.99 8.43
N LEU A 151 7.47 12.10 7.11
CA LEU A 151 8.63 12.51 6.31
C LEU A 151 8.42 13.95 5.85
N LYS A 152 9.31 14.85 6.30
CA LYS A 152 9.25 16.26 5.95
C LYS A 152 10.12 16.53 4.75
N LEU A 153 9.51 17.00 3.68
CA LEU A 153 10.19 17.42 2.45
C LEU A 153 10.31 18.94 2.46
N ASP A 154 11.53 19.44 2.32
CA ASP A 154 11.83 20.86 2.19
C ASP A 154 11.87 21.25 0.71
N ARG A 155 11.33 22.42 0.39
CA ARG A 155 11.31 22.90 -0.98
C ARG A 155 12.71 23.30 -1.41
N GLN A 156 13.15 22.82 -2.58
CA GLN A 156 14.42 23.22 -3.14
C GLN A 156 14.44 24.72 -3.46
N PRO A 157 15.54 25.45 -3.17
CA PRO A 157 15.64 26.84 -3.55
C PRO A 157 15.56 26.94 -5.07
N THR A 158 14.63 27.78 -5.55
CA THR A 158 14.52 28.06 -6.99
C THR A 158 15.82 28.71 -7.47
N PRO A 159 16.51 28.19 -8.49
CA PRO A 159 17.71 28.84 -8.98
C PRO A 159 17.36 30.26 -9.44
N PRO A 160 18.16 31.28 -9.10
CA PRO A 160 17.95 32.63 -9.55
C PRO A 160 18.11 32.68 -11.09
N GLY A 161 16.98 32.80 -11.81
CA GLY A 161 16.99 32.86 -13.28
C GLY A 161 15.86 32.18 -14.03
N ALA A 162 14.98 31.39 -13.37
CA ALA A 162 13.77 30.87 -13.99
C ALA A 162 12.66 31.93 -13.94
N SER A 163 12.81 33.00 -14.73
CA SER A 163 11.72 33.97 -14.99
C SER A 163 10.60 33.22 -15.70
N ALA A 164 9.37 33.38 -15.19
CA ALA A 164 8.15 32.93 -15.85
C ALA A 164 8.16 33.44 -17.32
N PRO A 165 7.66 32.65 -18.29
CA PRO A 165 7.52 33.14 -19.66
C PRO A 165 6.64 34.38 -19.62
N ALA A 166 7.20 35.51 -20.09
CA ALA A 166 6.45 36.78 -20.19
C ALA A 166 5.20 36.52 -21.01
N ALA A 167 4.04 36.81 -20.43
CA ALA A 167 2.80 36.80 -21.15
C ALA A 167 2.94 37.71 -22.36
N ALA A 168 2.85 37.16 -23.56
CA ALA A 168 2.82 37.90 -24.80
C ALA A 168 1.61 38.81 -24.79
N VAL A 169 1.86 40.12 -24.72
CA VAL A 169 0.85 41.15 -24.88
C VAL A 169 0.41 41.13 -26.36
N PRO A 170 -0.84 40.89 -26.70
CA PRO A 170 -1.29 40.97 -28.08
C PRO A 170 -1.23 42.44 -28.51
N SER A 171 -0.38 42.77 -29.48
CA SER A 171 -0.37 44.03 -30.15
C SER A 171 -1.70 44.21 -30.91
N GLY A 172 -2.54 45.13 -30.45
CA GLY A 172 -3.76 45.50 -31.15
C GLY A 172 -3.48 46.12 -32.51
N PRO A 173 -4.41 46.02 -33.49
CA PRO A 173 -4.24 46.59 -34.82
C PRO A 173 -4.30 48.11 -34.78
N THR A 174 -3.29 48.75 -35.36
CA THR A 174 -3.29 50.18 -35.65
C THR A 174 -4.25 50.44 -36.82
N VAL A 175 -5.33 51.19 -36.56
CA VAL A 175 -6.20 51.73 -37.63
C VAL A 175 -5.56 53.02 -38.12
N GLY A 176 -5.27 53.08 -39.41
CA GLY A 176 -4.97 54.23 -40.17
C GLY A 176 -5.95 54.44 -41.28
#